data_e194d5af6916e971afe391f8dfb00dd4
#
_entry.id   e194d5af6916e971afe391f8dfb00dd4
#
_cell.length_a   1.000
_cell.length_b   1.000
_cell.length_c   1.000
_cell.angle_alpha   90.00
_cell.angle_beta   90.00
_cell.angle_gamma   90.00
#
_symmetry.space_group_name_H-M   'P 1'
#
loop_
_entity.id
_entity.type
_entity.pdbx_description
1 polymer ?
#
loop_
_entity_poly.entity_id
_entity_poly.type
_entity_poly.pdbx_seq_one_letter_code
_entity_poly.pdbx_strand_id
1 'polypeptide(L)'
;MPCLHANTAAVFPIVRQPPKVRRLPVLVSIPHFGNQRIPGVCDADFADFAYRNYPRGYTDAFASDIYGDLHEVGATVLATPYSRLFVDVNRKRSDYEVIDGTVHSLRGVVRTHVVTGKPLFFEALSPRVVEYRLE
;
A
#
# COMPACT_ATOMS: atom_id res chain seq x y z
N MET A 1 15.54 -16.73 -1.95
CA MET A 1 14.57 -17.73 -2.44
C MET A 1 13.22 -17.07 -2.48
N PRO A 2 12.49 -17.10 -3.59
CA PRO A 2 11.14 -16.55 -3.61
C PRO A 2 10.26 -17.36 -2.64
N CYS A 3 9.43 -16.67 -1.87
CA CYS A 3 8.49 -17.29 -0.95
C CYS A 3 7.43 -18.09 -1.70
N LEU A 4 7.62 -19.39 -1.83
CA LEU A 4 6.73 -20.32 -2.56
C LEU A 4 5.38 -20.60 -1.86
N HIS A 5 5.08 -19.98 -0.71
CA HIS A 5 3.90 -20.32 0.09
C HIS A 5 3.07 -19.14 0.61
N ALA A 6 3.20 -17.96 0.04
CA ALA A 6 2.18 -16.96 0.29
C ALA A 6 0.97 -17.29 -0.59
N ASN A 7 -0.08 -17.82 0.01
CA ASN A 7 -1.39 -17.98 -0.63
C ASN A 7 -1.92 -16.56 -0.91
N THR A 8 -1.54 -16.03 -2.06
CA THR A 8 -1.82 -14.66 -2.47
C THR A 8 -3.11 -14.63 -3.26
N ALA A 9 -4.22 -14.86 -2.57
CA ALA A 9 -5.49 -14.44 -3.12
C ALA A 9 -5.40 -12.93 -3.37
N ALA A 10 -5.64 -12.50 -4.60
CA ALA A 10 -5.69 -11.09 -4.92
C ALA A 10 -6.70 -10.41 -3.99
N VAL A 11 -6.25 -9.42 -3.25
CA VAL A 11 -7.12 -8.65 -2.35
C VAL A 11 -7.60 -7.45 -3.14
N PHE A 12 -8.90 -7.40 -3.42
CA PHE A 12 -9.50 -6.31 -4.17
C PHE A 12 -9.62 -5.05 -3.31
N PRO A 13 -9.64 -3.86 -3.93
CA PRO A 13 -9.95 -2.62 -3.22
C PRO A 13 -11.30 -2.73 -2.53
N ILE A 14 -11.39 -2.15 -1.34
CA ILE A 14 -12.63 -2.08 -0.58
C ILE A 14 -13.46 -0.94 -1.15
N VAL A 15 -14.60 -1.27 -1.75
CA VAL A 15 -15.54 -0.30 -2.31
C VAL A 15 -16.87 -0.40 -1.57
N ARG A 16 -17.29 0.69 -0.91
CA ARG A 16 -18.59 0.80 -0.28
C ARG A 16 -19.45 1.75 -1.09
N GLN A 17 -20.53 1.23 -1.68
CA GLN A 17 -21.47 1.99 -2.48
C GLN A 17 -22.63 2.50 -1.62
N PRO A 18 -23.07 3.75 -1.83
CA PRO A 18 -24.27 4.27 -1.17
C PRO A 18 -25.53 3.60 -1.70
N PRO A 19 -26.63 3.61 -0.93
CA PRO A 19 -27.96 3.26 -1.43
C PRO A 19 -28.32 4.09 -2.66
N LYS A 20 -28.93 3.46 -3.68
CA LYS A 20 -29.27 4.13 -4.97
C LYS A 20 -30.08 5.43 -4.80
N VAL A 21 -30.98 5.46 -3.81
CA VAL A 21 -31.87 6.60 -3.52
C VAL A 21 -31.15 7.79 -2.87
N ARG A 22 -29.90 7.63 -2.42
CA ARG A 22 -29.14 8.67 -1.70
C ARG A 22 -27.80 8.97 -2.32
N ARG A 23 -27.53 8.48 -3.53
CA ARG A 23 -26.21 8.63 -4.15
C ARG A 23 -25.88 10.10 -4.43
N LEU A 24 -24.82 10.59 -3.83
CA LEU A 24 -24.22 11.88 -4.08
C LEU A 24 -23.04 11.75 -5.06
N PRO A 25 -22.69 12.76 -5.82
CA PRO A 25 -21.49 12.78 -6.67
C PRO A 25 -20.23 13.02 -5.82
N VAL A 26 -20.05 12.23 -4.76
CA VAL A 26 -18.95 12.34 -3.81
C VAL A 26 -18.21 11.00 -3.72
N LEU A 27 -16.90 11.04 -3.93
CA LEU A 27 -15.97 9.94 -3.72
C LEU A 27 -15.08 10.25 -2.51
N VAL A 28 -15.07 9.35 -1.53
CA VAL A 28 -14.17 9.41 -0.37
C VAL A 28 -13.10 8.36 -0.57
N SER A 29 -11.84 8.79 -0.63
CA SER A 29 -10.69 7.89 -0.71
C SER A 29 -10.01 7.76 0.64
N ILE A 30 -9.77 6.52 1.10
CA ILE A 30 -9.03 6.18 2.31
C ILE A 30 -7.77 5.41 1.90
N PRO A 31 -6.72 6.11 1.42
CA PRO A 31 -5.59 5.47 0.75
C PRO A 31 -4.60 4.78 1.71
N HIS A 32 -4.61 5.13 2.99
CA HIS A 32 -3.60 4.69 3.95
C HIS A 32 -4.16 3.84 5.10
N PHE A 33 -5.36 3.32 4.94
CA PHE A 33 -6.00 2.45 5.92
C PHE A 33 -5.37 1.05 5.95
N GLY A 34 -4.95 0.53 4.80
CA GLY A 34 -4.50 -0.85 4.65
C GLY A 34 -3.21 -1.17 5.41
N ASN A 35 -3.15 -2.36 5.97
CA ASN A 35 -2.00 -2.89 6.68
C ASN A 35 -1.48 -4.22 6.11
N GLN A 36 -2.10 -4.70 5.04
CA GLN A 36 -1.74 -5.97 4.42
C GLN A 36 -0.50 -5.84 3.55
N ARG A 37 0.21 -6.95 3.39
CA ARG A 37 1.29 -7.07 2.42
C ARG A 37 0.72 -7.29 1.03
N ILE A 38 1.42 -6.77 0.05
CA ILE A 38 1.15 -7.12 -1.34
C ILE A 38 1.57 -8.58 -1.61
N PRO A 39 0.98 -9.22 -2.64
CA PRO A 39 1.40 -10.55 -3.08
C PRO A 39 2.90 -10.63 -3.34
N GLY A 40 3.52 -11.75 -3.00
CA GLY A 40 4.93 -12.01 -3.25
C GLY A 40 5.92 -11.41 -2.25
N VAL A 41 5.48 -10.67 -1.23
CA VAL A 41 6.35 -10.16 -0.16
C VAL A 41 6.19 -10.97 1.11
N CYS A 42 7.29 -11.44 1.67
CA CYS A 42 7.32 -12.23 2.90
C CYS A 42 8.30 -11.66 3.96
N ASP A 43 8.36 -12.29 5.13
CA ASP A 43 9.24 -11.86 6.23
C ASP A 43 10.71 -11.84 5.85
N ALA A 44 11.16 -12.80 5.01
CA ALA A 44 12.55 -12.92 4.60
C ALA A 44 13.00 -11.81 3.63
N ASP A 45 12.06 -11.08 3.01
CA ASP A 45 12.40 -10.00 2.10
C ASP A 45 12.84 -8.71 2.83
N PHE A 46 12.51 -8.58 4.12
CA PHE A 46 12.91 -7.42 4.90
C PHE A 46 14.37 -7.48 5.32
N ALA A 47 15.06 -6.35 5.22
CA ALA A 47 16.47 -6.22 5.61
C ALA A 47 16.71 -6.45 7.12
N ASP A 48 15.69 -6.21 7.94
CA ASP A 48 15.69 -6.46 9.37
C ASP A 48 14.39 -7.18 9.75
N PHE A 49 14.48 -8.20 10.57
CA PHE A 49 13.31 -8.95 11.05
C PHE A 49 12.29 -8.08 11.79
N ALA A 50 12.73 -7.02 12.45
CA ALA A 50 11.84 -6.07 13.09
C ALA A 50 10.91 -5.35 12.10
N TYR A 51 11.34 -5.18 10.85
CA TYR A 51 10.57 -4.46 9.81
C TYR A 51 9.34 -5.22 9.33
N ARG A 52 9.21 -6.51 9.61
CA ARG A 52 8.03 -7.32 9.25
C ARG A 52 6.71 -6.75 9.80
N ASN A 53 6.76 -5.98 10.88
CA ASN A 53 5.60 -5.35 11.51
C ASN A 53 5.34 -3.92 11.01
N TYR A 54 6.24 -3.35 10.21
CA TYR A 54 6.14 -1.99 9.69
C TYR A 54 4.90 -1.73 8.81
N PRO A 55 4.36 -2.73 8.04
CA PRO A 55 3.11 -2.50 7.32
C PRO A 55 1.99 -1.94 8.20
N ARG A 56 1.90 -2.38 9.46
CA ARG A 56 0.94 -1.85 10.44
C ARG A 56 1.30 -0.45 10.94
N GLY A 57 2.58 -0.16 11.12
CA GLY A 57 3.07 1.14 11.61
C GLY A 57 2.92 2.27 10.59
N TYR A 58 2.65 1.95 9.33
CA TYR A 58 2.45 2.91 8.24
C TYR A 58 0.98 3.12 7.90
N THR A 59 0.05 2.72 8.78
CA THR A 59 -1.39 2.85 8.53
C THR A 59 -1.99 4.02 9.29
N ASP A 60 -3.00 4.63 8.69
CA ASP A 60 -3.92 5.55 9.35
C ASP A 60 -5.07 4.70 9.93
N ALA A 61 -4.78 3.97 11.01
CA ALA A 61 -5.57 2.84 11.50
C ALA A 61 -7.06 3.15 11.72
N PHE A 62 -7.39 4.37 12.19
CA PHE A 62 -8.76 4.78 12.46
C PHE A 62 -9.47 5.47 11.30
N ALA A 63 -8.82 5.65 10.16
CA ALA A 63 -9.41 6.36 9.03
C ALA A 63 -10.69 5.67 8.52
N SER A 64 -10.73 4.34 8.51
CA SER A 64 -11.94 3.61 8.12
C SER A 64 -13.07 3.73 9.14
N ASP A 65 -12.74 3.84 10.43
CA ASP A 65 -13.76 4.02 11.49
C ASP A 65 -14.38 5.42 11.42
N ILE A 66 -13.58 6.42 11.02
CA ILE A 66 -14.05 7.80 10.92
C ILE A 66 -14.84 8.05 9.62
N TYR A 67 -14.39 7.49 8.51
CA TYR A 67 -14.90 7.84 7.17
C TYR A 67 -15.64 6.69 6.48
N GLY A 68 -15.53 5.46 6.97
CA GLY A 68 -16.06 4.27 6.28
C GLY A 68 -17.58 4.26 6.15
N ASP A 69 -18.29 4.89 7.06
CA ASP A 69 -19.76 4.94 7.10
C ASP A 69 -20.37 6.08 6.26
N LEU A 70 -19.53 6.92 5.63
CA LEU A 70 -20.02 7.99 4.75
C LEU A 70 -20.80 7.46 3.55
N HIS A 71 -20.69 6.17 3.22
CA HIS A 71 -21.55 5.55 2.20
C HIS A 71 -23.02 5.51 2.60
N GLU A 72 -23.34 5.48 3.88
CA GLU A 72 -24.73 5.50 4.38
C GLU A 72 -25.41 6.83 4.12
N VAL A 73 -24.64 7.92 4.07
CA VAL A 73 -25.15 9.28 3.77
C VAL A 73 -25.00 9.69 2.30
N GLY A 74 -24.54 8.78 1.44
CA GLY A 74 -24.59 8.97 -0.02
C GLY A 74 -23.24 9.00 -0.74
N ALA A 75 -22.09 8.99 -0.04
CA ALA A 75 -20.78 8.97 -0.68
C ALA A 75 -20.39 7.56 -1.15
N THR A 76 -19.62 7.48 -2.24
CA THR A 76 -18.88 6.25 -2.57
C THR A 76 -17.57 6.25 -1.79
N VAL A 77 -17.31 5.22 -1.00
CA VAL A 77 -16.06 5.09 -0.22
C VAL A 77 -15.15 4.05 -0.85
N LEU A 78 -13.89 4.43 -1.08
CA LEU A 78 -12.84 3.58 -1.66
C LEU A 78 -11.66 3.51 -0.70
N ALA A 79 -11.22 2.30 -0.36
CA ALA A 79 -10.05 2.06 0.47
C ALA A 79 -9.15 0.96 -0.13
N THR A 80 -7.85 1.03 0.12
CA THR A 80 -6.92 -0.05 -0.20
C THR A 80 -6.64 -0.91 1.02
N PRO A 81 -6.64 -2.25 0.90
CA PRO A 81 -6.24 -3.15 1.98
C PRO A 81 -4.72 -3.20 2.17
N TYR A 82 -3.94 -2.81 1.16
CA TYR A 82 -2.49 -2.87 1.19
C TYR A 82 -1.87 -1.69 1.93
N SER A 83 -0.79 -1.97 2.67
CA SER A 83 -0.02 -0.92 3.33
C SER A 83 0.70 -0.03 2.33
N ARG A 84 0.65 1.29 2.56
CA ARG A 84 1.43 2.28 1.80
C ARG A 84 2.95 2.08 1.91
N LEU A 85 3.40 1.18 2.77
CA LEU A 85 4.81 0.77 2.81
C LEU A 85 5.25 0.13 1.49
N PHE A 86 4.35 -0.59 0.83
CA PHE A 86 4.64 -1.29 -0.42
C PHE A 86 4.24 -0.48 -1.65
N VAL A 87 3.05 0.12 -1.61
CA VAL A 87 2.52 1.00 -2.67
C VAL A 87 1.68 2.08 -2.02
N ASP A 88 2.05 3.33 -2.21
CA ASP A 88 1.27 4.48 -1.77
C ASP A 88 0.38 4.96 -2.92
N VAL A 89 -0.89 4.56 -2.89
CA VAL A 89 -1.89 4.92 -3.92
C VAL A 89 -2.24 6.42 -3.93
N ASN A 90 -1.75 7.18 -2.95
CA ASN A 90 -1.89 8.65 -2.89
C ASN A 90 -0.65 9.38 -3.45
N ARG A 91 0.16 8.71 -4.25
CA ARG A 91 1.35 9.24 -4.91
C ARG A 91 1.26 9.07 -6.43
N LYS A 92 2.01 9.88 -7.15
CA LYS A 92 2.14 9.69 -8.60
C LYS A 92 2.86 8.37 -8.88
N ARG A 93 2.43 7.66 -9.93
CA ARG A 93 3.05 6.40 -10.37
C ARG A 93 4.56 6.54 -10.60
N SER A 94 5.02 7.69 -11.05
CA SER A 94 6.44 7.99 -11.33
C SER A 94 7.21 8.58 -10.13
N ASP A 95 6.64 8.59 -8.93
CA ASP A 95 7.26 9.22 -7.76
C ASP A 95 8.32 8.30 -7.11
N TYR A 96 9.39 8.04 -7.85
CA TYR A 96 10.60 7.36 -7.43
C TYR A 96 11.76 7.70 -8.38
N GLU A 97 12.98 7.47 -7.94
CA GLU A 97 14.20 7.64 -8.74
C GLU A 97 14.84 6.29 -9.03
N VAL A 98 15.57 6.21 -10.15
CA VAL A 98 16.39 5.05 -10.50
C VAL A 98 17.85 5.50 -10.53
N ILE A 99 18.68 4.89 -9.69
CA ILE A 99 20.12 5.16 -9.59
C ILE A 99 20.84 3.81 -9.75
N ASP A 100 21.72 3.71 -10.73
CA ASP A 100 22.49 2.49 -11.03
C ASP A 100 21.61 1.23 -11.14
N GLY A 101 20.45 1.36 -11.80
CA GLY A 101 19.51 0.26 -12.02
C GLY A 101 18.68 -0.14 -10.81
N THR A 102 18.81 0.55 -9.68
CA THR A 102 18.03 0.33 -8.47
C THR A 102 17.09 1.50 -8.19
N VAL A 103 15.95 1.19 -7.56
CA VAL A 103 14.96 2.19 -7.19
C VAL A 103 15.30 2.80 -5.84
N HIS A 104 15.30 4.13 -5.79
CA HIS A 104 15.42 4.93 -4.60
C HIS A 104 14.16 5.73 -4.36
N SER A 105 13.53 5.52 -3.21
CA SER A 105 12.31 6.21 -2.82
C SER A 105 12.12 6.15 -1.31
N LEU A 106 12.24 7.30 -0.65
CA LEU A 106 12.03 7.40 0.80
C LEU A 106 10.55 7.61 1.12
N ARG A 107 9.84 8.40 0.32
CA ARG A 107 8.46 8.82 0.57
C ARG A 107 7.59 8.84 -0.69
N GLY A 108 8.04 8.20 -1.76
CA GLY A 108 7.31 8.14 -3.02
C GLY A 108 6.26 7.02 -3.07
N VAL A 109 5.91 6.62 -4.30
CA VAL A 109 4.88 5.61 -4.56
C VAL A 109 5.24 4.23 -4.00
N VAL A 110 6.52 3.92 -3.89
CA VAL A 110 7.05 2.74 -3.16
C VAL A 110 8.06 3.23 -2.14
N ARG A 111 8.29 2.45 -1.08
CA ARG A 111 9.33 2.75 -0.10
C ARG A 111 10.47 1.76 -0.22
N THR A 112 11.69 2.28 -0.30
CA THR A 112 12.93 1.48 -0.36
C THR A 112 13.73 1.54 0.93
N HIS A 113 13.46 2.54 1.78
CA HIS A 113 14.17 2.77 3.03
C HIS A 113 13.18 3.10 4.17
N VAL A 114 13.57 2.79 5.38
CA VAL A 114 12.88 3.24 6.59
C VAL A 114 13.24 4.69 6.91
N VAL A 115 12.52 5.31 7.84
CA VAL A 115 12.70 6.73 8.22
C VAL A 115 14.12 7.07 8.70
N THR A 116 14.85 6.08 9.19
CA THR A 116 16.26 6.25 9.62
C THR A 116 17.25 6.19 8.46
N GLY A 117 16.79 6.02 7.21
CA GLY A 117 17.64 5.91 6.03
C GLY A 117 18.24 4.52 5.77
N LYS A 118 17.92 3.52 6.60
CA LYS A 118 18.34 2.14 6.37
C LYS A 118 17.48 1.49 5.29
N PRO A 119 18.03 0.55 4.47
CA PRO A 119 17.25 -0.22 3.52
C PRO A 119 16.10 -0.96 4.19
N LEU A 120 14.92 -0.93 3.57
CA LEU A 120 13.72 -1.63 4.05
C LEU A 120 13.76 -3.12 3.68
N PHE A 121 14.26 -3.42 2.48
CA PHE A 121 14.34 -4.77 1.94
C PHE A 121 15.80 -5.25 1.87
N PHE A 122 15.99 -6.55 1.99
CA PHE A 122 17.31 -7.17 1.86
C PHE A 122 17.87 -6.99 0.45
N GLU A 123 17.04 -7.19 -0.58
CA GLU A 123 17.39 -6.90 -1.96
C GLU A 123 16.83 -5.53 -2.38
N ALA A 124 17.66 -4.73 -3.06
CA ALA A 124 17.23 -3.47 -3.62
C ALA A 124 16.15 -3.69 -4.70
N LEU A 125 15.13 -2.84 -4.71
CA LEU A 125 14.06 -2.94 -5.70
C LEU A 125 14.58 -2.53 -7.09
N SER A 126 14.30 -3.36 -8.09
CA SER A 126 14.51 -2.99 -9.49
C SER A 126 13.27 -2.25 -10.05
N PRO A 127 13.42 -1.45 -11.12
CA PRO A 127 12.30 -0.81 -11.79
C PRO A 127 11.20 -1.82 -12.20
N ARG A 128 11.59 -3.03 -12.63
CA ARG A 128 10.65 -4.09 -13.00
C ARG A 128 9.79 -4.54 -11.82
N VAL A 129 10.36 -4.65 -10.64
CA VAL A 129 9.60 -5.01 -9.42
C VAL A 129 8.63 -3.90 -9.05
N VAL A 130 9.04 -2.64 -9.22
CA VAL A 130 8.15 -1.50 -8.96
C VAL A 130 6.97 -1.50 -9.95
N GLU A 131 7.23 -1.66 -11.25
CA GLU A 131 6.15 -1.74 -12.24
C GLU A 131 5.16 -2.88 -11.93
N TYR A 132 5.64 -4.06 -11.56
CA TYR A 132 4.79 -5.18 -11.11
C TYR A 132 3.92 -4.82 -9.91
N ARG A 133 4.45 -4.03 -8.95
CA ARG A 133 3.68 -3.57 -7.79
C ARG A 133 2.61 -2.53 -8.12
N LEU A 134 2.78 -1.82 -9.25
CA LEU A 134 1.88 -0.76 -9.70
C LEU A 134 0.78 -1.25 -10.65
N GLU A 135 0.84 -2.50 -11.09
CA GLU A 135 -0.19 -3.20 -11.87
C GLU A 135 -1.27 -3.81 -10.97
#